data_d7e02104e5f1aa4fb877dbd2da0e0c6e
#
_entry.id   d7e02104e5f1aa4fb877dbd2da0e0c6e
#
_cell.length_a   1.000
_cell.length_b   1.000
_cell.length_c   1.000
_cell.angle_alpha   90.00
_cell.angle_beta   90.00
_cell.angle_gamma   90.00
#
_symmetry.space_group_name_H-M   'P 1'
#
loop_
_entity.id
_entity.type
_entity.pdbx_description
1 polymer ?
#
loop_
_entity_poly.entity_id
_entity_poly.type
_entity_poly.pdbx_seq_one_letter_code
_entity_poly.pdbx_strand_id
1 'polypeptide(L)'
;MGIANGPFPLDLRQNQIGFPALECKVMPSRDTRIDAYIAKSAAFAKPILEHLRALVHEACPDVEETLKWSAPHFTHAGKILAGMAAFKQHAGFIVPMLDASAGDASKRTEAMGHYGRITVLADLPARRVLIAQLKQAAKAIDGGAKLPNRKRDTPKPVPTMPEDFARALAKTAGAKKQFAAFTPGKQREYLEWITEAKQEATRAKRIAEASAWIAEGKTRYWKYAKW
;
A
#
# COMPACT_ATOMS: atom_id res chain seq x y z
N MET A 1 -61.19 -60.33 -39.00
CA MET A 1 -59.79 -60.21 -39.44
C MET A 1 -59.50 -58.76 -39.42
N GLY A 2 -58.59 -58.32 -38.64
CA GLY A 2 -58.15 -56.89 -38.58
C GLY A 2 -57.69 -56.55 -37.20
N ILE A 3 -56.45 -56.72 -37.02
CA ILE A 3 -55.71 -56.44 -35.77
C ILE A 3 -55.43 -54.96 -35.74
N ALA A 4 -55.99 -54.19 -34.77
CA ALA A 4 -55.66 -52.80 -34.56
C ALA A 4 -54.59 -52.68 -33.50
N ASN A 5 -53.44 -52.30 -33.95
CA ASN A 5 -52.32 -51.86 -33.06
C ASN A 5 -52.59 -50.44 -32.58
N GLY A 6 -52.86 -50.29 -31.26
CA GLY A 6 -52.85 -49.00 -30.61
C GLY A 6 -51.45 -48.69 -30.03
N PRO A 7 -50.94 -47.46 -30.14
CA PRO A 7 -49.67 -47.11 -29.56
C PRO A 7 -49.80 -46.81 -28.08
N PHE A 8 -48.92 -47.38 -27.27
CA PHE A 8 -48.73 -47.03 -25.85
C PHE A 8 -48.09 -45.65 -25.74
N PRO A 9 -48.58 -44.77 -24.89
CA PRO A 9 -47.86 -43.55 -24.52
C PRO A 9 -46.83 -43.85 -23.44
N LEU A 10 -45.55 -43.75 -23.78
CA LEU A 10 -44.44 -43.71 -22.85
C LEU A 10 -44.43 -42.32 -22.18
N ASP A 11 -44.96 -42.23 -20.96
CA ASP A 11 -44.85 -41.07 -20.08
C ASP A 11 -43.43 -41.09 -19.47
N LEU A 12 -42.46 -40.50 -20.20
CA LEU A 12 -41.12 -40.24 -19.71
C LEU A 12 -41.14 -38.94 -18.85
N ARG A 13 -41.68 -38.99 -17.66
CA ARG A 13 -41.38 -38.02 -16.63
C ARG A 13 -39.93 -38.24 -16.21
N GLN A 14 -39.04 -37.51 -16.87
CA GLN A 14 -37.66 -37.38 -16.46
C GLN A 14 -37.61 -36.80 -15.05
N ASN A 15 -37.27 -37.68 -14.12
CA ASN A 15 -36.89 -37.33 -12.76
C ASN A 15 -35.53 -36.57 -12.85
N GLN A 16 -35.59 -35.23 -13.00
CA GLN A 16 -34.43 -34.38 -12.88
C GLN A 16 -33.99 -34.40 -11.41
N ILE A 17 -33.15 -35.38 -11.07
CA ILE A 17 -32.36 -35.33 -9.87
C ILE A 17 -31.32 -34.21 -10.15
N GLY A 18 -31.64 -33.00 -9.67
CA GLY A 18 -30.70 -31.87 -9.67
C GLY A 18 -29.49 -32.25 -8.84
N PHE A 19 -28.41 -32.62 -9.48
CA PHE A 19 -27.11 -32.62 -8.83
C PHE A 19 -26.85 -31.19 -8.43
N PRO A 20 -26.58 -30.90 -7.15
CA PRO A 20 -26.09 -29.60 -6.78
C PRO A 20 -24.79 -29.40 -7.55
N ALA A 21 -24.70 -28.29 -8.29
CA ALA A 21 -23.45 -27.89 -8.93
C ALA A 21 -22.39 -27.94 -7.84
N LEU A 22 -21.44 -28.85 -7.98
CA LEU A 22 -20.21 -28.84 -7.20
C LEU A 22 -19.55 -27.49 -7.54
N GLU A 23 -19.75 -26.51 -6.68
CA GLU A 23 -18.95 -25.30 -6.70
C GLU A 23 -17.50 -25.80 -6.61
N CYS A 24 -16.83 -25.71 -7.74
CA CYS A 24 -15.41 -25.99 -7.83
C CYS A 24 -14.73 -24.92 -6.94
N LYS A 25 -14.54 -25.25 -5.68
CA LYS A 25 -13.85 -24.40 -4.72
C LYS A 25 -12.44 -24.29 -5.24
N VAL A 26 -12.18 -23.22 -5.97
CA VAL A 26 -10.85 -22.90 -6.47
C VAL A 26 -9.92 -22.91 -5.26
N MET A 27 -9.06 -23.94 -5.18
CA MET A 27 -8.05 -24.01 -4.12
C MET A 27 -7.20 -22.75 -4.23
N PRO A 28 -7.00 -22.01 -3.14
CA PRO A 28 -6.26 -20.75 -3.19
C PRO A 28 -4.88 -21.02 -3.77
N SER A 29 -4.60 -20.39 -4.90
CA SER A 29 -3.34 -20.53 -5.62
C SER A 29 -2.24 -19.92 -4.77
N ARG A 30 -1.43 -20.76 -4.13
CA ARG A 30 -0.21 -20.32 -3.44
C ARG A 30 0.86 -19.95 -4.47
N ASP A 31 1.43 -18.77 -4.31
CA ASP A 31 2.51 -18.29 -5.18
C ASP A 31 3.87 -18.76 -4.62
N THR A 32 4.57 -19.61 -5.37
CA THR A 32 5.90 -20.12 -5.00
C THR A 32 6.95 -19.03 -4.79
N ARG A 33 6.74 -17.84 -5.39
CA ARG A 33 7.60 -16.68 -5.15
C ARG A 33 7.49 -16.17 -3.72
N ILE A 34 6.34 -16.34 -3.07
CA ILE A 34 6.15 -16.02 -1.65
C ILE A 34 6.85 -17.05 -0.78
N ASP A 35 6.83 -18.33 -1.16
CA ASP A 35 7.62 -19.36 -0.47
C ASP A 35 9.12 -19.01 -0.50
N ALA A 36 9.63 -18.63 -1.67
CA ALA A 36 11.01 -18.20 -1.83
C ALA A 36 11.33 -16.91 -1.04
N TYR A 37 10.39 -15.98 -0.95
CA TYR A 37 10.53 -14.76 -0.14
C TYR A 37 10.65 -15.10 1.35
N ILE A 38 9.76 -15.96 1.88
CA ILE A 38 9.79 -16.40 3.29
C ILE A 38 11.08 -17.15 3.57
N ALA A 39 11.49 -18.06 2.69
CA ALA A 39 12.73 -18.84 2.86
C ALA A 39 13.98 -17.96 2.95
N LYS A 40 14.05 -16.86 2.21
CA LYS A 40 15.14 -15.87 2.21
C LYS A 40 15.08 -14.88 3.37
N SER A 41 13.95 -14.77 4.05
CA SER A 41 13.76 -13.83 5.16
C SER A 41 14.60 -14.24 6.39
N ALA A 42 14.85 -13.26 7.28
CA ALA A 42 15.55 -13.50 8.54
C ALA A 42 14.85 -14.59 9.38
N ALA A 43 15.60 -15.37 10.13
CA ALA A 43 15.07 -16.53 10.87
C ALA A 43 13.87 -16.17 11.76
N PHE A 44 13.92 -15.04 12.48
CA PHE A 44 12.82 -14.60 13.33
C PHE A 44 11.53 -14.27 12.53
N ALA A 45 11.69 -13.80 11.31
CA ALA A 45 10.56 -13.34 10.48
C ALA A 45 9.80 -14.50 9.82
N LYS A 46 10.46 -15.64 9.56
CA LYS A 46 9.84 -16.79 8.89
C LYS A 46 8.55 -17.25 9.57
N PRO A 47 8.55 -17.62 10.87
CA PRO A 47 7.32 -18.06 11.53
C PRO A 47 6.24 -16.98 11.57
N ILE A 48 6.62 -15.70 11.63
CA ILE A 48 5.67 -14.58 11.60
C ILE A 48 5.00 -14.51 10.24
N LEU A 49 5.77 -14.56 9.15
CA LEU A 49 5.24 -14.46 7.78
C LEU A 49 4.37 -15.68 7.43
N GLU A 50 4.78 -16.88 7.83
CA GLU A 50 3.98 -18.11 7.65
C GLU A 50 2.65 -18.02 8.40
N HIS A 51 2.68 -17.55 9.64
CA HIS A 51 1.48 -17.35 10.46
C HIS A 51 0.52 -16.31 9.81
N LEU A 52 1.05 -15.16 9.38
CA LEU A 52 0.26 -14.11 8.72
C LEU A 52 -0.36 -14.62 7.41
N ARG A 53 0.41 -15.35 6.59
CA ARG A 53 -0.08 -15.98 5.36
C ARG A 53 -1.24 -16.93 5.64
N ALA A 54 -1.09 -17.81 6.65
CA ALA A 54 -2.14 -18.74 7.03
C ALA A 54 -3.42 -18.02 7.50
N LEU A 55 -3.28 -16.95 8.29
CA LEU A 55 -4.42 -16.14 8.75
C LEU A 55 -5.16 -15.45 7.60
N VAL A 56 -4.45 -14.95 6.59
CA VAL A 56 -5.09 -14.31 5.44
C VAL A 56 -5.92 -15.33 4.66
N HIS A 57 -5.37 -16.51 4.36
CA HIS A 57 -6.11 -17.58 3.67
C HIS A 57 -7.30 -18.11 4.47
N GLU A 58 -7.16 -18.18 5.79
CA GLU A 58 -8.28 -18.58 6.66
C GLU A 58 -9.39 -17.54 6.69
N ALA A 59 -9.05 -16.27 6.73
CA ALA A 59 -10.02 -15.19 6.75
C ALA A 59 -10.71 -14.98 5.40
N CYS A 60 -10.01 -15.19 4.30
CA CYS A 60 -10.45 -14.99 2.93
C CYS A 60 -9.92 -16.13 2.05
N PRO A 61 -10.64 -17.26 1.92
CA PRO A 61 -10.20 -18.40 1.11
C PRO A 61 -9.98 -18.10 -0.37
N ASP A 62 -10.67 -17.09 -0.91
CA ASP A 62 -10.61 -16.70 -2.32
C ASP A 62 -9.51 -15.64 -2.59
N VAL A 63 -8.62 -15.44 -1.63
CA VAL A 63 -7.52 -14.48 -1.78
C VAL A 63 -6.48 -15.01 -2.77
N GLU A 64 -6.00 -14.11 -3.62
CA GLU A 64 -4.91 -14.39 -4.56
C GLU A 64 -3.60 -13.85 -4.01
N GLU A 65 -2.54 -14.65 -4.09
CA GLU A 65 -1.20 -14.25 -3.70
C GLU A 65 -0.46 -13.57 -4.85
N THR A 66 0.30 -12.54 -4.54
CA THR A 66 1.13 -11.84 -5.53
C THR A 66 2.32 -11.15 -4.88
N LEU A 67 3.34 -10.82 -5.68
CA LEU A 67 4.42 -9.93 -5.25
C LEU A 67 4.19 -8.53 -5.82
N LYS A 68 4.11 -7.54 -4.96
CA LYS A 68 4.10 -6.11 -5.33
C LYS A 68 5.19 -5.39 -4.54
N TRP A 69 5.92 -4.51 -5.21
CA TRP A 69 7.05 -3.77 -4.60
C TRP A 69 8.05 -4.68 -3.87
N SER A 70 8.33 -5.86 -4.46
CA SER A 70 9.24 -6.89 -3.92
C SER A 70 8.81 -7.48 -2.57
N ALA A 71 7.54 -7.39 -2.19
CA ALA A 71 6.99 -7.94 -0.96
C ALA A 71 5.70 -8.74 -1.23
N PRO A 72 5.37 -9.75 -0.40
CA PRO A 72 4.12 -10.49 -0.49
C PRO A 72 2.89 -9.62 -0.27
N HIS A 73 1.95 -9.73 -1.17
CA HIS A 73 0.64 -9.09 -1.10
C HIS A 73 -0.45 -10.11 -1.40
N PHE A 74 -1.60 -9.88 -0.81
CA PHE A 74 -2.80 -10.68 -0.96
C PHE A 74 -3.89 -9.80 -1.57
N THR A 75 -4.46 -10.24 -2.69
CA THR A 75 -5.50 -9.50 -3.40
C THR A 75 -6.83 -10.23 -3.31
N HIS A 76 -7.91 -9.48 -3.15
CA HIS A 76 -9.28 -9.95 -3.16
C HIS A 76 -10.09 -9.04 -4.09
N ALA A 77 -10.83 -9.62 -5.04
CA ALA A 77 -11.55 -8.89 -6.07
C ALA A 77 -10.70 -7.80 -6.77
N GLY A 78 -9.44 -8.10 -7.08
CA GLY A 78 -8.49 -7.20 -7.75
C GLY A 78 -7.93 -6.06 -6.90
N LYS A 79 -8.32 -5.95 -5.62
CA LYS A 79 -7.81 -4.94 -4.67
C LYS A 79 -6.89 -5.58 -3.64
N ILE A 80 -5.93 -4.82 -3.10
CA ILE A 80 -5.03 -5.31 -2.04
C ILE A 80 -5.84 -5.44 -0.74
N LEU A 81 -5.98 -6.68 -0.26
CA LEU A 81 -6.56 -7.02 1.03
C LEU A 81 -5.53 -6.87 2.15
N ALA A 82 -4.34 -7.42 1.96
CA ALA A 82 -3.26 -7.39 2.93
C ALA A 82 -1.90 -7.40 2.26
N GLY A 83 -0.88 -7.01 3.00
CA GLY A 83 0.53 -7.14 2.60
C GLY A 83 1.41 -7.37 3.79
N MET A 84 2.51 -8.11 3.60
CA MET A 84 3.50 -8.37 4.64
C MET A 84 4.91 -8.16 4.12
N ALA A 85 5.83 -7.77 5.00
CA ALA A 85 7.23 -7.59 4.65
C ALA A 85 8.15 -7.96 5.81
N ALA A 86 9.32 -8.49 5.48
CA ALA A 86 10.41 -8.70 6.42
C ALA A 86 11.47 -7.61 6.24
N PHE A 87 11.87 -6.99 7.33
CA PHE A 87 12.98 -6.06 7.43
C PHE A 87 14.13 -6.69 8.23
N LYS A 88 15.23 -5.98 8.40
CA LYS A 88 16.40 -6.50 9.13
C LYS A 88 16.08 -6.93 10.58
N GLN A 89 15.22 -6.20 11.26
CA GLN A 89 14.96 -6.37 12.71
C GLN A 89 13.49 -6.50 13.07
N HIS A 90 12.56 -6.49 12.12
CA HIS A 90 11.13 -6.64 12.37
C HIS A 90 10.42 -7.08 11.09
N ALA A 91 9.23 -7.61 11.24
CA ALA A 91 8.27 -7.78 10.16
C ALA A 91 7.20 -6.68 10.24
N GLY A 92 6.57 -6.39 9.10
CA GLY A 92 5.44 -5.47 9.00
C GLY A 92 4.24 -6.17 8.37
N PHE A 93 3.05 -5.80 8.80
CA PHE A 93 1.79 -6.28 8.24
C PHE A 93 0.81 -5.13 8.04
N ILE A 94 0.24 -5.05 6.84
CA ILE A 94 -0.73 -4.00 6.46
C ILE A 94 -2.04 -4.63 6.00
N VAL A 95 -3.14 -3.98 6.34
CA VAL A 95 -4.48 -4.27 5.82
C VAL A 95 -5.09 -2.94 5.39
N PRO A 96 -4.93 -2.53 4.12
CA PRO A 96 -5.19 -1.16 3.67
C PRO A 96 -6.61 -0.65 3.89
N MET A 97 -7.60 -1.55 3.95
CA MET A 97 -9.00 -1.20 4.20
C MET A 97 -9.35 -0.96 5.67
N LEU A 98 -8.42 -1.25 6.58
CA LEU A 98 -8.64 -0.92 7.99
C LEU A 98 -8.49 0.58 8.22
N ASP A 99 -9.42 1.12 9.01
CA ASP A 99 -9.34 2.49 9.46
C ASP A 99 -8.08 2.72 10.32
N ALA A 100 -7.67 3.97 10.36
CA ALA A 100 -6.56 4.43 11.19
C ALA A 100 -6.75 4.14 12.69
N SER A 101 -7.96 3.87 13.15
CA SER A 101 -8.27 3.45 14.53
C SER A 101 -8.03 1.95 14.78
N ALA A 102 -7.90 1.13 13.73
CA ALA A 102 -7.67 -0.30 13.87
C ALA A 102 -6.21 -0.59 14.21
N GLY A 103 -5.95 -0.98 15.43
CA GLY A 103 -4.62 -1.24 15.98
C GLY A 103 -4.17 -0.15 16.97
N ASP A 104 -3.03 -0.37 17.59
CA ASP A 104 -2.44 0.60 18.52
C ASP A 104 -1.83 1.78 17.76
N ALA A 105 -2.42 2.97 17.92
CA ALA A 105 -1.96 4.18 17.24
C ALA A 105 -0.50 4.52 17.57
N SER A 106 -0.02 4.19 18.78
CA SER A 106 1.37 4.42 19.21
C SER A 106 2.34 3.55 18.42
N LYS A 107 2.01 2.30 18.19
CA LYS A 107 2.85 1.34 17.47
C LYS A 107 2.99 1.65 15.97
N ARG A 108 2.02 2.34 15.37
CA ARG A 108 2.05 2.67 13.92
C ARG A 108 3.08 3.74 13.56
N THR A 109 3.50 4.56 14.49
CA THR A 109 4.56 5.56 14.27
C THR A 109 5.95 4.94 14.25
N GLU A 110 6.10 3.74 14.79
CA GLU A 110 7.40 3.08 14.96
C GLU A 110 7.85 2.27 13.74
N ALA A 111 6.90 1.78 12.93
CA ALA A 111 7.23 0.99 11.74
C ALA A 111 6.11 1.02 10.69
N MET A 112 6.45 0.53 9.47
CA MET A 112 5.48 0.36 8.40
C MET A 112 4.46 -0.72 8.77
N GLY A 113 3.18 -0.40 8.68
CA GLY A 113 2.06 -1.31 8.92
C GLY A 113 1.11 -0.85 10.01
N HIS A 114 0.12 -1.68 10.34
CA HIS A 114 -0.91 -1.34 11.33
C HIS A 114 -0.54 -1.80 12.76
N TYR A 115 0.47 -2.64 12.88
CA TYR A 115 0.80 -3.34 14.12
C TYR A 115 2.21 -3.02 14.64
N GLY A 116 2.87 -1.99 14.07
CA GLY A 116 4.22 -1.57 14.46
C GLY A 116 5.31 -2.58 14.07
N ARG A 117 6.33 -2.68 14.91
CA ARG A 117 7.46 -3.59 14.73
C ARG A 117 7.09 -4.97 15.26
N ILE A 118 6.93 -5.95 14.37
CA ILE A 118 6.61 -7.32 14.74
C ILE A 118 7.92 -8.10 14.79
N THR A 119 8.34 -8.51 15.97
CA THR A 119 9.59 -9.26 16.21
C THR A 119 9.33 -10.70 16.64
N VAL A 120 8.19 -10.94 17.28
CA VAL A 120 7.68 -12.22 17.72
C VAL A 120 6.17 -12.31 17.46
N LEU A 121 5.61 -13.52 17.46
CA LEU A 121 4.17 -13.71 17.25
C LEU A 121 3.30 -13.02 18.32
N ALA A 122 3.82 -12.86 19.53
CA ALA A 122 3.13 -12.17 20.62
C ALA A 122 2.92 -10.66 20.39
N ASP A 123 3.66 -10.04 19.46
CA ASP A 123 3.46 -8.63 19.08
C ASP A 123 2.18 -8.43 18.27
N LEU A 124 1.64 -9.51 17.70
CA LEU A 124 0.39 -9.49 16.94
C LEU A 124 -0.83 -9.52 17.86
N PRO A 125 -1.93 -8.89 17.46
CA PRO A 125 -3.22 -9.09 18.13
C PRO A 125 -3.65 -10.55 18.14
N ALA A 126 -4.53 -10.90 19.06
CA ALA A 126 -5.08 -12.24 19.12
C ALA A 126 -5.64 -12.68 17.76
N ARG A 127 -5.42 -13.94 17.38
CA ARG A 127 -5.82 -14.55 16.09
C ARG A 127 -7.25 -14.17 15.68
N ARG A 128 -8.22 -14.26 16.61
CA ARG A 128 -9.62 -13.90 16.36
C ARG A 128 -9.80 -12.43 15.91
N VAL A 129 -8.98 -11.53 16.43
CA VAL A 129 -9.05 -10.10 16.09
C VAL A 129 -8.53 -9.88 14.68
N LEU A 130 -7.39 -10.48 14.33
CA LEU A 130 -6.82 -10.40 12.98
C LEU A 130 -7.76 -10.98 11.92
N ILE A 131 -8.37 -12.15 12.20
CA ILE A 131 -9.34 -12.76 11.29
C ILE A 131 -10.57 -11.86 11.12
N ALA A 132 -11.10 -11.29 12.20
CA ALA A 132 -12.23 -10.37 12.13
C ALA A 132 -11.92 -9.14 11.29
N GLN A 133 -10.74 -8.56 11.48
CA GLN A 133 -10.28 -7.39 10.72
C GLN A 133 -10.08 -7.71 9.23
N LEU A 134 -9.49 -8.87 8.89
CA LEU A 134 -9.34 -9.31 7.51
C LEU A 134 -10.70 -9.56 6.83
N LYS A 135 -11.63 -10.21 7.52
CA LYS A 135 -13.01 -10.42 7.02
C LYS A 135 -13.73 -9.09 6.82
N GLN A 136 -13.58 -8.15 7.74
CA GLN A 136 -14.16 -6.81 7.60
C GLN A 136 -13.57 -6.10 6.38
N ALA A 137 -12.25 -6.19 6.18
CA ALA A 137 -11.58 -5.60 5.01
C ALA A 137 -12.05 -6.23 3.70
N ALA A 138 -12.19 -7.57 3.62
CA ALA A 138 -12.71 -8.26 2.46
C ALA A 138 -14.15 -7.82 2.15
N LYS A 139 -15.03 -7.80 3.15
CA LYS A 139 -16.41 -7.31 3.00
C LYS A 139 -16.48 -5.85 2.53
N ALA A 140 -15.58 -4.98 2.99
CA ALA A 140 -15.50 -3.60 2.52
C ALA A 140 -15.08 -3.54 1.05
N ILE A 141 -14.17 -4.39 0.61
CA ILE A 141 -13.75 -4.52 -0.80
C ILE A 141 -14.95 -4.96 -1.65
N ASP A 142 -15.70 -5.99 -1.23
CA ASP A 142 -16.88 -6.50 -1.93
C ASP A 142 -17.97 -5.43 -2.03
N GLY A 143 -18.15 -4.64 -0.98
CA GLY A 143 -19.05 -3.48 -0.96
C GLY A 143 -18.60 -2.28 -1.80
N GLY A 144 -17.50 -2.40 -2.55
CA GLY A 144 -17.00 -1.34 -3.41
C GLY A 144 -16.33 -0.17 -2.65
N ALA A 145 -16.08 -0.32 -1.35
CA ALA A 145 -15.43 0.73 -0.57
C ALA A 145 -14.13 1.20 -1.21
N LYS A 146 -13.92 2.51 -1.22
CA LYS A 146 -12.63 3.12 -1.58
C LYS A 146 -11.68 2.98 -0.40
N LEU A 147 -10.38 2.83 -0.71
CA LEU A 147 -9.35 2.89 0.33
C LEU A 147 -9.57 4.13 1.20
N PRO A 148 -9.45 4.00 2.54
CA PRO A 148 -9.51 5.15 3.42
C PRO A 148 -8.57 6.23 2.90
N ASN A 149 -9.13 7.39 2.59
CA ASN A 149 -8.31 8.50 2.11
C ASN A 149 -7.38 8.86 3.27
N ARG A 150 -6.10 8.48 3.14
CA ARG A 150 -5.10 8.95 4.09
C ARG A 150 -5.25 10.46 4.12
N LYS A 151 -5.74 11.04 5.22
CA LYS A 151 -5.77 12.49 5.38
C LYS A 151 -4.38 12.94 4.95
N ARG A 152 -4.30 13.62 3.81
CA ARG A 152 -3.05 14.27 3.43
C ARG A 152 -2.76 15.15 4.64
N ASP A 153 -1.64 14.87 5.29
CA ASP A 153 -1.17 15.72 6.37
C ASP A 153 -1.40 17.15 5.89
N THR A 154 -2.02 17.97 6.74
CA THR A 154 -2.21 19.41 6.45
C THR A 154 -0.92 19.90 5.81
N PRO A 155 -0.98 20.58 4.66
CA PRO A 155 0.22 20.98 3.95
C PRO A 155 1.17 21.62 4.96
N LYS A 156 2.35 21.03 5.16
CA LYS A 156 3.31 21.59 6.10
C LYS A 156 3.50 23.06 5.76
N PRO A 157 3.49 23.97 6.74
CA PRO A 157 3.68 25.39 6.45
C PRO A 157 5.00 25.60 5.71
N VAL A 158 4.99 26.53 4.77
CA VAL A 158 6.23 26.90 4.07
C VAL A 158 7.13 27.59 5.08
N PRO A 159 8.41 27.16 5.23
CA PRO A 159 9.36 27.81 6.14
C PRO A 159 9.51 29.30 5.80
N THR A 160 9.82 30.11 6.80
CA THR A 160 10.11 31.53 6.58
C THR A 160 11.28 31.69 5.61
N MET A 161 11.13 32.62 4.67
CA MET A 161 12.19 32.94 3.70
C MET A 161 13.41 33.51 4.41
N PRO A 162 14.60 32.88 4.30
CA PRO A 162 15.82 33.47 4.84
C PRO A 162 16.23 34.74 4.07
N GLU A 163 16.74 35.74 4.81
CA GLU A 163 17.11 37.04 4.21
C GLU A 163 18.20 36.94 3.14
N ASP A 164 19.22 36.11 3.37
CA ASP A 164 20.30 35.85 2.43
C ASP A 164 19.79 35.28 1.11
N PHE A 165 18.83 34.37 1.18
CA PHE A 165 18.20 33.79 -0.01
C PHE A 165 17.28 34.80 -0.70
N ALA A 166 16.50 35.56 0.06
CA ALA A 166 15.67 36.62 -0.49
C ALA A 166 16.50 37.66 -1.28
N ARG A 167 17.67 38.07 -0.73
CA ARG A 167 18.61 38.97 -1.42
C ARG A 167 19.19 38.35 -2.68
N ALA A 168 19.51 37.05 -2.67
CA ALA A 168 20.01 36.36 -3.85
C ALA A 168 18.97 36.26 -4.96
N LEU A 169 17.71 35.94 -4.62
CA LEU A 169 16.61 35.93 -5.58
C LEU A 169 16.35 37.32 -6.18
N ALA A 170 16.49 38.38 -5.40
CA ALA A 170 16.31 39.76 -5.89
C ALA A 170 17.42 40.18 -6.85
N LYS A 171 18.66 39.69 -6.66
CA LYS A 171 19.82 39.96 -7.54
C LYS A 171 19.77 39.15 -8.84
N THR A 172 19.06 38.03 -8.89
CA THR A 172 19.00 37.15 -10.06
C THR A 172 17.78 37.49 -10.91
N ALA A 173 18.01 37.90 -12.14
CA ALA A 173 16.93 38.31 -13.05
C ALA A 173 15.85 37.23 -13.19
N GLY A 174 14.58 37.59 -12.97
CA GLY A 174 13.44 36.69 -13.09
C GLY A 174 13.24 35.71 -11.93
N ALA A 175 14.25 35.41 -11.12
CA ALA A 175 14.21 34.38 -10.09
C ALA A 175 13.12 34.65 -9.02
N LYS A 176 13.00 35.89 -8.54
CA LYS A 176 11.98 36.28 -7.56
C LYS A 176 10.55 36.03 -8.06
N LYS A 177 10.27 36.42 -9.31
CA LYS A 177 8.96 36.20 -9.94
C LYS A 177 8.66 34.73 -10.12
N GLN A 178 9.65 33.98 -10.59
CA GLN A 178 9.52 32.55 -10.83
C GLN A 178 9.34 31.77 -9.51
N PHE A 179 10.07 32.14 -8.45
CA PHE A 179 9.91 31.53 -7.14
C PHE A 179 8.50 31.74 -6.57
N ALA A 180 7.95 32.94 -6.71
CA ALA A 180 6.58 33.25 -6.29
C ALA A 180 5.52 32.46 -7.08
N ALA A 181 5.79 32.10 -8.33
CA ALA A 181 4.92 31.27 -9.17
C ALA A 181 4.97 29.77 -8.82
N PHE A 182 5.94 29.32 -8.05
CA PHE A 182 6.01 27.93 -7.61
C PHE A 182 4.92 27.61 -6.59
N THR A 183 4.42 26.36 -6.64
CA THR A 183 3.51 25.86 -5.61
C THR A 183 4.17 25.88 -4.22
N PRO A 184 3.41 26.01 -3.12
CA PRO A 184 3.96 26.02 -1.76
C PRO A 184 4.89 24.83 -1.47
N GLY A 185 4.60 23.65 -2.06
CA GLY A 185 5.46 22.47 -1.93
C GLY A 185 6.83 22.68 -2.56
N LYS A 186 6.89 23.20 -3.78
CA LYS A 186 8.15 23.50 -4.49
C LYS A 186 8.97 24.59 -3.81
N GLN A 187 8.31 25.61 -3.28
CA GLN A 187 8.96 26.66 -2.50
C GLN A 187 9.59 26.07 -1.23
N ARG A 188 8.85 25.23 -0.51
CA ARG A 188 9.33 24.56 0.70
C ARG A 188 10.57 23.70 0.43
N GLU A 189 10.59 22.92 -0.65
CA GLU A 189 11.74 22.07 -1.01
C GLU A 189 13.06 22.87 -1.13
N TYR A 190 13.01 24.06 -1.71
CA TYR A 190 14.17 24.95 -1.78
C TYR A 190 14.54 25.52 -0.42
N LEU A 191 13.56 25.99 0.36
CA LEU A 191 13.79 26.58 1.67
C LEU A 191 14.35 25.57 2.65
N GLU A 192 13.79 24.36 2.72
CA GLU A 192 14.31 23.27 3.54
C GLU A 192 15.74 22.92 3.14
N TRP A 193 16.02 22.75 1.86
CA TRP A 193 17.37 22.42 1.39
C TRP A 193 18.42 23.48 1.75
N ILE A 194 18.08 24.76 1.68
CA ILE A 194 18.98 25.86 2.06
C ILE A 194 19.17 25.90 3.58
N THR A 195 18.08 25.77 4.37
CA THR A 195 18.15 25.85 5.83
C THR A 195 18.81 24.64 6.48
N GLU A 196 18.77 23.46 5.86
CA GLU A 196 19.47 22.26 6.32
C GLU A 196 21.00 22.34 6.20
N ALA A 197 21.54 23.34 5.49
CA ALA A 197 22.98 23.50 5.35
C ALA A 197 23.60 23.94 6.69
N LYS A 198 24.43 23.07 7.28
CA LYS A 198 25.10 23.32 8.57
C LYS A 198 26.33 24.23 8.45
N GLN A 199 26.96 24.24 7.27
CA GLN A 199 28.18 25.01 6.99
C GLN A 199 27.82 26.19 6.10
N GLU A 200 28.39 27.37 6.41
CA GLU A 200 28.18 28.62 5.65
C GLU A 200 28.55 28.49 4.18
N ALA A 201 29.69 27.89 3.88
CA ALA A 201 30.13 27.65 2.49
C ALA A 201 29.11 26.79 1.71
N THR A 202 28.59 25.75 2.34
CA THR A 202 27.56 24.89 1.72
C THR A 202 26.24 25.66 1.50
N ARG A 203 25.87 26.51 2.46
CA ARG A 203 24.70 27.34 2.38
C ARG A 203 24.79 28.35 1.24
N ALA A 204 25.91 29.06 1.15
CA ALA A 204 26.18 30.02 0.08
C ALA A 204 26.12 29.35 -1.31
N LYS A 205 26.72 28.18 -1.45
CA LYS A 205 26.67 27.38 -2.68
C LYS A 205 25.23 26.99 -3.04
N ARG A 206 24.47 26.50 -2.07
CA ARG A 206 23.07 26.11 -2.31
C ARG A 206 22.20 27.29 -2.71
N ILE A 207 22.42 28.47 -2.12
CA ILE A 207 21.69 29.70 -2.49
C ILE A 207 22.02 30.11 -3.92
N ALA A 208 23.29 30.09 -4.34
CA ALA A 208 23.68 30.41 -5.69
C ALA A 208 23.07 29.45 -6.72
N GLU A 209 23.14 28.14 -6.47
CA GLU A 209 22.55 27.11 -7.32
C GLU A 209 21.03 27.23 -7.39
N ALA A 210 20.37 27.46 -6.25
CA ALA A 210 18.92 27.65 -6.19
C ALA A 210 18.48 28.83 -7.03
N SER A 211 19.14 29.98 -6.89
CA SER A 211 18.81 31.20 -7.62
C SER A 211 18.94 31.02 -9.13
N ALA A 212 19.98 30.34 -9.60
CA ALA A 212 20.15 30.01 -11.02
C ALA A 212 19.06 29.06 -11.52
N TRP A 213 18.80 27.95 -10.83
CA TRP A 213 17.77 26.99 -11.25
C TRP A 213 16.37 27.58 -11.24
N ILE A 214 16.06 28.40 -10.25
CA ILE A 214 14.76 29.07 -10.16
C ILE A 214 14.56 30.06 -11.32
N ALA A 215 15.58 30.82 -11.69
CA ALA A 215 15.53 31.72 -12.84
C ALA A 215 15.21 30.97 -14.15
N GLU A 216 15.68 29.73 -14.28
CA GLU A 216 15.39 28.83 -15.39
C GLU A 216 14.03 28.09 -15.24
N GLY A 217 13.26 28.35 -14.20
CA GLY A 217 11.99 27.68 -13.92
C GLY A 217 12.11 26.24 -13.42
N LYS A 218 13.31 25.79 -13.07
CA LYS A 218 13.60 24.44 -12.61
C LYS A 218 13.14 24.24 -11.18
N THR A 219 12.62 23.05 -10.85
CA THR A 219 12.30 22.64 -9.47
C THR A 219 13.55 22.08 -8.79
N ARG A 220 13.56 21.97 -7.44
CA ARG A 220 14.71 21.43 -6.70
C ARG A 220 15.19 20.06 -7.21
N TYR A 221 14.25 19.20 -7.60
CA TYR A 221 14.52 17.83 -8.07
C TYR A 221 14.46 17.66 -9.59
N TRP A 222 14.65 18.73 -10.37
CA TRP A 222 14.55 18.71 -11.82
C TRP A 222 15.40 17.63 -12.51
N LYS A 223 16.56 17.29 -11.93
CA LYS A 223 17.44 16.23 -12.45
C LYS A 223 16.85 14.83 -12.37
N TYR A 224 15.84 14.63 -11.53
CA TYR A 224 15.18 13.35 -11.28
C TYR A 224 13.74 13.31 -11.83
N ALA A 225 13.26 14.41 -12.40
CA ALA A 225 11.97 14.45 -13.07
C ALA A 225 12.04 13.58 -14.33
N LYS A 226 11.34 12.46 -14.33
CA LYS A 226 11.14 11.65 -15.54
C LYS A 226 10.16 12.43 -16.44
N TRP A 227 10.56 12.72 -17.64
CA TRP A 227 9.72 13.24 -18.72
C TRP A 227 8.78 12.18 -19.23
#